data_8a49ab8d744f8b9b48cf5f23e4cdd26d
#
_entry.id   8a49ab8d744f8b9b48cf5f23e4cdd26d
#
_cell.length_a   1.000
_cell.length_b   1.000
_cell.length_c   1.000
_cell.angle_alpha   90.00
_cell.angle_beta   90.00
_cell.angle_gamma   90.00
#
_symmetry.space_group_name_H-M   'P 1'
#
loop_
_entity.id
_entity.type
_entity.pdbx_description
1 polymer ?
#
loop_
_entity_poly.entity_id
_entity_poly.type
_entity_poly.pdbx_seq_one_letter_code
_entity_poly.pdbx_strand_id
1 'polypeptide(L)'
;MAILKFRVYFEQDDSIYRDVAIRHTQNFLQLHLAILKAYEFDNKHQATFYRSNDHWQRGKEITLAKYDKKYKVEPLLMESTAVGSEIIDPNQKFVYEYDFTKNWVFWLELINVSKEENPRLEYPATVRTEGIAPSQYGTKGLVSDKLAEMEEKYDLVTGAEGFGEEGEGEESGEDLAGEEANEESAEEI
;
A
#
# COMPACT_ATOMS: atom_id res chain seq x y z
N MET A 1 6.71 -24.00 -19.53
CA MET A 1 5.82 -22.83 -19.74
C MET A 1 6.64 -21.57 -19.59
N ALA A 2 6.29 -20.46 -20.27
CA ALA A 2 7.03 -19.21 -20.06
C ALA A 2 6.57 -18.51 -18.79
N ILE A 3 7.52 -18.02 -18.01
CA ILE A 3 7.31 -17.19 -16.83
C ILE A 3 7.63 -15.74 -17.18
N LEU A 4 6.69 -14.88 -16.97
CA LEU A 4 6.82 -13.43 -17.15
C LEU A 4 7.11 -12.81 -15.79
N LYS A 5 8.14 -11.97 -15.71
CA LYS A 5 8.45 -11.21 -14.49
C LYS A 5 8.19 -9.75 -14.75
N PHE A 6 7.23 -9.20 -14.06
CA PHE A 6 6.91 -7.78 -14.08
C PHE A 6 7.49 -7.09 -12.86
N ARG A 7 8.05 -5.91 -13.07
CA ARG A 7 8.30 -4.95 -12.01
C ARG A 7 7.11 -4.00 -11.95
N VAL A 8 6.52 -3.94 -10.77
CA VAL A 8 5.36 -3.11 -10.47
C VAL A 8 5.84 -1.97 -9.60
N TYR A 9 5.84 -0.76 -10.14
CA TYR A 9 6.24 0.45 -9.45
C TYR A 9 5.02 1.19 -8.91
N PHE A 10 5.16 1.78 -7.74
CA PHE A 10 4.19 2.78 -7.29
C PHE A 10 4.44 4.10 -8.03
N GLU A 11 3.41 4.66 -8.72
CA GLU A 11 3.58 5.84 -9.60
C GLU A 11 4.17 7.05 -8.88
N GLN A 12 3.77 7.30 -7.61
CA GLN A 12 4.19 8.46 -6.84
C GLN A 12 5.61 8.34 -6.26
N ASP A 13 6.14 7.11 -6.18
CA ASP A 13 7.48 6.83 -5.69
C ASP A 13 8.02 5.53 -6.31
N ASP A 14 8.82 5.65 -7.34
CA ASP A 14 9.39 4.54 -8.10
C ASP A 14 10.45 3.72 -7.32
N SER A 15 10.90 4.23 -6.18
CA SER A 15 11.74 3.46 -5.25
C SER A 15 10.94 2.33 -4.56
N ILE A 16 9.60 2.44 -4.55
CA ILE A 16 8.69 1.43 -4.01
C ILE A 16 8.23 0.54 -5.16
N TYR A 17 8.73 -0.69 -5.20
CA TYR A 17 8.32 -1.63 -6.25
C TYR A 17 8.23 -3.07 -5.75
N ARG A 18 7.55 -3.89 -6.54
CA ARG A 18 7.39 -5.34 -6.35
C ARG A 18 7.69 -6.05 -7.65
N ASP A 19 8.54 -7.09 -7.63
CA ASP A 19 8.69 -7.97 -8.78
C ASP A 19 7.71 -9.14 -8.63
N VAL A 20 6.81 -9.26 -9.57
CA VAL A 20 5.79 -10.30 -9.63
C VAL A 20 6.07 -11.24 -10.79
N ALA A 21 6.24 -12.52 -10.50
CA ALA A 21 6.39 -13.57 -11.51
C ALA A 21 5.05 -14.29 -11.74
N ILE A 22 4.67 -14.46 -13.01
CA ILE A 22 3.41 -15.05 -13.42
C ILE A 22 3.61 -15.94 -14.65
N ARG A 23 2.86 -17.04 -14.78
CA ARG A 23 2.84 -17.84 -16.00
C ARG A 23 2.15 -17.05 -17.13
N HIS A 24 2.67 -17.13 -18.34
CA HIS A 24 2.09 -16.45 -19.50
C HIS A 24 0.64 -16.89 -19.80
N THR A 25 0.24 -18.08 -19.35
CA THR A 25 -1.12 -18.64 -19.50
C THR A 25 -2.10 -18.17 -18.42
N GLN A 26 -1.60 -17.60 -17.32
CA GLN A 26 -2.43 -17.04 -16.28
C GLN A 26 -3.06 -15.72 -16.76
N ASN A 27 -4.20 -15.38 -16.19
CA ASN A 27 -4.98 -14.23 -16.63
C ASN A 27 -4.67 -12.96 -15.83
N PHE A 28 -5.16 -11.81 -16.31
CA PHE A 28 -4.98 -10.52 -15.63
C PHE A 28 -5.67 -10.43 -14.27
N LEU A 29 -6.71 -11.22 -14.01
CA LEU A 29 -7.33 -11.29 -12.68
C LEU A 29 -6.34 -11.85 -11.65
N GLN A 30 -5.60 -12.90 -12.02
CA GLN A 30 -4.57 -13.47 -11.15
C GLN A 30 -3.41 -12.49 -10.92
N LEU A 31 -3.01 -11.72 -11.95
CA LEU A 31 -2.02 -10.65 -11.82
C LEU A 31 -2.51 -9.53 -10.90
N HIS A 32 -3.76 -9.09 -11.08
CA HIS A 32 -4.41 -8.12 -10.20
C HIS A 32 -4.37 -8.53 -8.73
N LEU A 33 -4.81 -9.74 -8.42
CA LEU A 33 -4.79 -10.26 -7.05
C LEU A 33 -3.39 -10.36 -6.47
N ALA A 34 -2.39 -10.74 -7.29
CA ALA A 34 -1.01 -10.79 -6.88
C ALA A 34 -0.43 -9.40 -6.54
N ILE A 35 -0.77 -8.38 -7.32
CA ILE A 35 -0.37 -6.99 -7.06
C ILE A 35 -0.99 -6.49 -5.76
N LEU A 36 -2.30 -6.66 -5.57
CA LEU A 36 -2.98 -6.25 -4.34
C LEU A 36 -2.35 -6.92 -3.11
N LYS A 37 -2.10 -8.23 -3.19
CA LYS A 37 -1.42 -8.97 -2.11
C LYS A 37 -0.01 -8.43 -1.85
N ALA A 38 0.76 -8.11 -2.89
CA ALA A 38 2.13 -7.61 -2.78
C ALA A 38 2.22 -6.22 -2.14
N TYR A 39 1.19 -5.39 -2.33
CA TYR A 39 1.06 -4.05 -1.73
C TYR A 39 0.19 -4.02 -0.47
N GLU A 40 -0.31 -5.18 -0.02
CA GLU A 40 -1.18 -5.29 1.16
C GLU A 40 -2.48 -4.47 1.03
N PHE A 41 -3.00 -4.38 -0.20
CA PHE A 41 -4.26 -3.72 -0.51
C PHE A 41 -5.41 -4.73 -0.46
N ASP A 42 -6.60 -4.25 -0.12
CA ASP A 42 -7.82 -5.09 -0.20
C ASP A 42 -8.28 -5.27 -1.65
N ASN A 43 -9.25 -6.15 -1.87
CA ASN A 43 -9.86 -6.39 -3.17
C ASN A 43 -11.33 -5.95 -3.19
N LYS A 44 -11.60 -4.69 -2.83
CA LYS A 44 -12.97 -4.17 -2.71
C LYS A 44 -13.33 -3.12 -3.75
N HIS A 45 -12.37 -2.68 -4.55
CA HIS A 45 -12.51 -1.54 -5.44
C HIS A 45 -12.39 -1.92 -6.91
N GLN A 46 -12.76 -1.00 -7.76
CA GLN A 46 -12.65 -1.11 -9.21
C GLN A 46 -11.19 -1.10 -9.64
N ALA A 47 -10.89 -1.84 -10.71
CA ALA A 47 -9.54 -1.95 -11.24
C ALA A 47 -9.53 -2.09 -12.76
N THR A 48 -8.48 -1.58 -13.39
CA THR A 48 -8.23 -1.75 -14.80
C THR A 48 -6.73 -1.71 -15.12
N PHE A 49 -6.33 -2.51 -16.10
CA PHE A 49 -5.02 -2.38 -16.74
C PHE A 49 -5.18 -1.68 -18.08
N TYR A 50 -4.19 -0.90 -18.44
CA TYR A 50 -4.03 -0.36 -19.78
C TYR A 50 -2.74 -0.88 -20.38
N ARG A 51 -2.79 -1.53 -21.54
CA ARG A 51 -1.56 -1.80 -22.30
C ARG A 51 -0.92 -0.48 -22.67
N SER A 52 0.36 -0.31 -22.38
CA SER A 52 1.06 0.95 -22.51
C SER A 52 2.30 0.83 -23.39
N ASN A 53 2.81 1.98 -23.80
CA ASN A 53 4.09 2.15 -24.48
C ASN A 53 5.16 2.71 -23.55
N ASP A 54 6.33 3.05 -24.08
CA ASP A 54 7.45 3.62 -23.30
C ASP A 54 7.15 4.97 -22.66
N HIS A 55 6.10 5.65 -23.08
CA HIS A 55 5.65 6.93 -22.54
C HIS A 55 4.49 6.78 -21.53
N TRP A 56 4.20 5.57 -21.09
CA TRP A 56 3.10 5.27 -20.14
C TRP A 56 1.71 5.73 -20.62
N GLN A 57 1.52 5.80 -21.95
CA GLN A 57 0.23 6.16 -22.51
C GLN A 57 -0.76 5.00 -22.36
N ARG A 58 -1.96 5.32 -21.89
CA ARG A 58 -3.04 4.36 -21.72
C ARG A 58 -3.61 3.97 -23.09
N GLY A 59 -3.39 2.73 -23.47
CA GLY A 59 -3.90 2.13 -24.72
C GLY A 59 -5.10 1.22 -24.47
N LYS A 60 -5.01 -0.02 -24.96
CA LYS A 60 -6.08 -1.03 -24.82
C LYS A 60 -6.36 -1.33 -23.34
N GLU A 61 -7.63 -1.28 -22.99
CA GLU A 61 -8.11 -1.47 -21.63
C GLU A 61 -8.46 -2.94 -21.34
N ILE A 62 -8.03 -3.42 -20.15
CA ILE A 62 -8.29 -4.75 -19.63
C ILE A 62 -8.86 -4.54 -18.22
N THR A 63 -10.17 -4.66 -18.08
CA THR A 63 -10.90 -4.22 -16.88
C THR A 63 -11.36 -5.39 -16.02
N LEU A 64 -11.49 -5.17 -14.71
CA LEU A 64 -12.01 -6.18 -13.78
C LEU A 64 -13.48 -6.51 -14.08
N ALA A 65 -14.27 -5.48 -14.37
CA ALA A 65 -15.68 -5.60 -14.76
C ALA A 65 -16.01 -4.51 -15.80
N LYS A 66 -17.12 -4.66 -16.52
CA LYS A 66 -17.64 -3.57 -17.35
C LYS A 66 -18.26 -2.54 -16.42
N TYR A 67 -17.68 -1.33 -16.43
CA TYR A 67 -18.16 -0.20 -15.66
C TYR A 67 -19.10 0.68 -16.48
N ASP A 68 -19.95 1.44 -15.83
CA ASP A 68 -20.85 2.41 -16.47
C ASP A 68 -20.07 3.65 -16.89
N LYS A 69 -19.26 3.50 -17.97
CA LYS A 69 -18.51 4.58 -18.61
C LYS A 69 -18.46 4.37 -20.13
N LYS A 70 -18.22 5.44 -20.86
CA LYS A 70 -18.01 5.35 -22.32
C LYS A 70 -16.63 4.78 -22.62
N TYR A 71 -16.58 3.63 -23.26
CA TYR A 71 -15.35 3.05 -23.78
C TYR A 71 -15.13 3.49 -25.23
N LYS A 72 -13.89 3.82 -25.59
CA LYS A 72 -13.50 4.10 -26.97
C LYS A 72 -13.51 2.82 -27.82
N VAL A 73 -13.10 1.73 -27.23
CA VAL A 73 -13.07 0.38 -27.76
C VAL A 73 -13.55 -0.55 -26.67
N GLU A 74 -14.28 -1.61 -27.01
CA GLU A 74 -14.73 -2.61 -26.04
C GLU A 74 -13.53 -3.13 -25.22
N PRO A 75 -13.56 -3.04 -23.89
CA PRO A 75 -12.46 -3.49 -23.05
C PRO A 75 -12.41 -5.01 -22.99
N LEU A 76 -11.22 -5.54 -22.80
CA LEU A 76 -11.06 -6.94 -22.42
C LEU A 76 -11.40 -7.12 -20.94
N LEU A 77 -11.80 -8.34 -20.56
CA LEU A 77 -12.02 -8.68 -19.16
C LEU A 77 -10.78 -9.38 -18.58
N MET A 78 -10.39 -9.02 -17.37
CA MET A 78 -9.23 -9.59 -16.68
C MET A 78 -9.35 -11.11 -16.52
N GLU A 79 -10.55 -11.62 -16.26
CA GLU A 79 -10.82 -13.04 -16.04
C GLU A 79 -10.57 -13.89 -17.28
N SER A 80 -10.90 -13.37 -18.46
CA SER A 80 -10.82 -14.11 -19.72
C SER A 80 -9.57 -13.83 -20.53
N THR A 81 -8.71 -12.89 -20.11
CA THR A 81 -7.55 -12.44 -20.88
C THR A 81 -6.27 -12.97 -20.26
N ALA A 82 -5.57 -13.87 -20.96
CA ALA A 82 -4.26 -14.34 -20.55
C ALA A 82 -3.22 -13.22 -20.64
N VAL A 83 -2.33 -13.12 -19.65
CA VAL A 83 -1.30 -12.06 -19.62
C VAL A 83 -0.40 -12.14 -20.85
N GLY A 84 -0.01 -13.36 -21.24
CA GLY A 84 0.85 -13.57 -22.39
C GLY A 84 0.25 -13.13 -23.73
N SER A 85 -1.09 -13.09 -23.87
CA SER A 85 -1.74 -12.65 -25.10
C SER A 85 -1.61 -11.15 -25.37
N GLU A 86 -1.33 -10.37 -24.35
CA GLU A 86 -1.16 -8.90 -24.45
C GLU A 86 0.30 -8.46 -24.43
N ILE A 87 1.24 -9.40 -24.46
CA ILE A 87 2.68 -9.13 -24.61
C ILE A 87 3.00 -9.07 -26.11
N ILE A 88 3.21 -7.87 -26.60
CA ILE A 88 3.59 -7.61 -28.01
C ILE A 88 5.00 -7.06 -28.14
N ASP A 89 5.60 -6.68 -27.02
CA ASP A 89 6.92 -6.07 -26.93
C ASP A 89 7.77 -6.78 -25.88
N PRO A 90 9.10 -6.95 -26.07
CA PRO A 90 9.99 -7.53 -25.07
C PRO A 90 9.99 -6.80 -23.73
N ASN A 91 9.77 -5.49 -23.76
CA ASN A 91 9.67 -4.63 -22.56
C ASN A 91 8.24 -4.13 -22.37
N GLN A 92 7.25 -4.98 -22.62
CA GLN A 92 5.85 -4.60 -22.53
C GLN A 92 5.54 -3.89 -21.23
N LYS A 93 4.87 -2.74 -21.34
CA LYS A 93 4.44 -1.91 -20.22
C LYS A 93 2.92 -1.94 -20.08
N PHE A 94 2.47 -1.82 -18.82
CA PHE A 94 1.07 -1.64 -18.48
C PHE A 94 0.95 -0.54 -17.42
N VAL A 95 -0.13 0.22 -17.48
CA VAL A 95 -0.58 1.08 -16.39
C VAL A 95 -1.70 0.34 -15.68
N TYR A 96 -1.60 0.18 -14.38
CA TYR A 96 -2.63 -0.44 -13.56
C TYR A 96 -3.25 0.60 -12.63
N GLU A 97 -4.56 0.75 -12.70
CA GLU A 97 -5.34 1.65 -11.84
C GLU A 97 -6.22 0.83 -10.92
N TYR A 98 -6.18 1.17 -9.65
CA TYR A 98 -6.98 0.57 -8.60
C TYR A 98 -7.67 1.64 -7.77
N ASP A 99 -8.91 1.40 -7.36
CA ASP A 99 -9.76 2.35 -6.64
C ASP A 99 -9.86 3.71 -7.36
N PHE A 100 -10.74 3.82 -8.33
CA PHE A 100 -10.90 5.03 -9.16
C PHE A 100 -11.26 6.29 -8.35
N THR A 101 -11.69 6.14 -7.09
CA THR A 101 -11.95 7.26 -6.18
C THR A 101 -10.66 7.82 -5.59
N LYS A 102 -9.77 6.94 -5.14
CA LYS A 102 -8.46 7.31 -4.59
C LYS A 102 -7.36 7.38 -5.64
N ASN A 103 -7.62 6.80 -6.82
CA ASN A 103 -6.74 6.81 -7.98
C ASN A 103 -5.33 6.27 -7.67
N TRP A 104 -5.28 5.03 -7.17
CA TRP A 104 -4.02 4.31 -7.02
C TRP A 104 -3.51 3.88 -8.38
N VAL A 105 -2.34 4.37 -8.78
CA VAL A 105 -1.71 4.06 -10.06
C VAL A 105 -0.40 3.34 -9.86
N PHE A 106 -0.22 2.27 -10.62
CA PHE A 106 1.02 1.48 -10.65
C PHE A 106 1.49 1.30 -12.09
N TRP A 107 2.77 1.38 -12.28
CA TRP A 107 3.43 1.13 -13.56
C TRP A 107 4.04 -0.26 -13.57
N LEU A 108 3.70 -1.04 -14.57
CA LEU A 108 4.23 -2.38 -14.75
C LEU A 108 5.15 -2.42 -15.97
N GLU A 109 6.32 -3.00 -15.78
CA GLU A 109 7.29 -3.24 -16.85
C GLU A 109 7.66 -4.73 -16.87
N LEU A 110 7.58 -5.35 -18.05
CA LEU A 110 8.09 -6.71 -18.25
C LEU A 110 9.62 -6.67 -18.26
N ILE A 111 10.24 -7.15 -17.17
CA ILE A 111 11.70 -7.09 -17.00
C ILE A 111 12.41 -8.40 -17.35
N ASN A 112 11.69 -9.51 -17.43
CA ASN A 112 12.28 -10.83 -17.75
C ASN A 112 11.22 -11.80 -18.27
N VAL A 113 11.63 -12.64 -19.18
CA VAL A 113 10.88 -13.81 -19.68
C VAL A 113 11.77 -15.04 -19.55
N SER A 114 11.37 -16.00 -18.72
CA SER A 114 12.08 -17.27 -18.52
C SER A 114 11.26 -18.43 -19.05
N LYS A 115 11.94 -19.43 -19.62
CA LYS A 115 11.34 -20.73 -19.95
C LYS A 115 11.40 -21.70 -18.78
N GLU A 116 12.22 -21.39 -17.78
CA GLU A 116 12.39 -22.22 -16.60
C GLU A 116 11.42 -21.81 -15.51
N GLU A 117 10.64 -22.77 -15.07
CA GLU A 117 9.71 -22.61 -13.96
C GLU A 117 10.40 -23.09 -12.67
N ASN A 118 10.28 -22.28 -11.61
CA ASN A 118 10.77 -22.68 -10.29
C ASN A 118 9.71 -23.57 -9.60
N PRO A 119 9.95 -24.87 -9.39
CA PRO A 119 8.96 -25.77 -8.82
C PRO A 119 8.62 -25.49 -7.35
N ARG A 120 9.39 -24.61 -6.69
CA ARG A 120 9.16 -24.21 -5.30
C ARG A 120 8.24 -23.00 -5.18
N LEU A 121 7.85 -22.37 -6.30
CA LEU A 121 6.99 -21.19 -6.31
C LEU A 121 5.61 -21.53 -6.86
N GLU A 122 4.59 -21.09 -6.16
CA GLU A 122 3.23 -21.03 -6.69
C GLU A 122 3.04 -19.71 -7.42
N TYR A 123 2.75 -19.76 -8.72
CA TYR A 123 2.55 -18.59 -9.56
C TYR A 123 1.07 -18.16 -9.58
N PRO A 124 0.75 -16.85 -9.50
CA PRO A 124 1.69 -15.72 -9.45
C PRO A 124 2.37 -15.60 -8.08
N ALA A 125 3.63 -15.16 -8.08
CA ALA A 125 4.43 -15.00 -6.87
C ALA A 125 5.15 -13.65 -6.84
N THR A 126 5.17 -12.99 -5.68
CA THR A 126 6.06 -11.85 -5.44
C THR A 126 7.45 -12.38 -5.15
N VAL A 127 8.41 -12.07 -6.02
CA VAL A 127 9.79 -12.58 -5.94
C VAL A 127 10.78 -11.55 -5.42
N ARG A 128 10.39 -10.28 -5.39
CA ARG A 128 11.18 -9.19 -4.80
C ARG A 128 10.26 -8.10 -4.26
N THR A 129 10.68 -7.49 -3.15
CA THR A 129 9.99 -6.39 -2.49
C THR A 129 11.00 -5.31 -2.16
N GLU A 130 10.77 -4.08 -2.58
CA GLU A 130 11.57 -2.89 -2.26
C GLU A 130 10.66 -1.78 -1.78
N GLY A 131 11.11 -1.08 -0.76
CA GLY A 131 10.38 0.02 -0.15
C GLY A 131 9.14 -0.42 0.66
N ILE A 132 8.64 0.49 1.47
CA ILE A 132 7.44 0.28 2.29
C ILE A 132 6.22 0.60 1.45
N ALA A 133 5.26 -0.33 1.36
CA ALA A 133 4.03 -0.10 0.63
C ALA A 133 3.26 1.10 1.23
N PRO A 134 2.65 1.95 0.37
CA PRO A 134 1.81 3.02 0.86
C PRO A 134 0.58 2.44 1.57
N SER A 135 0.13 3.09 2.65
CA SER A 135 -1.09 2.67 3.33
C SER A 135 -2.32 3.00 2.49
N GLN A 136 -3.11 2.00 2.10
CA GLN A 136 -4.29 2.17 1.26
C GLN A 136 -5.31 3.15 1.87
N TYR A 137 -5.49 3.12 3.18
CA TYR A 137 -6.45 3.97 3.89
C TYR A 137 -5.81 5.09 4.72
N GLY A 138 -4.46 5.16 4.73
CA GLY A 138 -3.70 6.10 5.54
C GLY A 138 -3.66 5.70 7.02
N THR A 139 -2.70 6.26 7.74
CA THR A 139 -2.53 5.98 9.18
C THR A 139 -3.67 6.55 10.04
N LYS A 140 -4.32 7.63 9.59
CA LYS A 140 -5.45 8.24 10.30
C LYS A 140 -6.71 7.36 10.32
N GLY A 141 -6.98 6.63 9.23
CA GLY A 141 -8.13 5.71 9.18
C GLY A 141 -7.97 4.53 10.14
N LEU A 142 -6.80 3.91 10.15
CA LEU A 142 -6.52 2.76 11.02
C LEU A 142 -6.53 3.11 12.51
N VAL A 143 -6.06 4.32 12.86
CA VAL A 143 -6.07 4.79 14.26
C VAL A 143 -7.48 5.19 14.68
N SER A 144 -8.24 5.83 13.78
CA SER A 144 -9.63 6.23 14.05
C SER A 144 -10.54 5.00 14.22
N ASP A 145 -10.41 4.01 13.33
CA ASP A 145 -11.24 2.80 13.40
C ASP A 145 -10.89 1.94 14.61
N LYS A 146 -9.61 1.81 14.95
CA LYS A 146 -9.19 1.12 16.16
C LYS A 146 -9.53 1.88 17.43
N LEU A 147 -9.49 3.20 17.43
CA LEU A 147 -9.93 4.01 18.56
C LEU A 147 -11.45 3.89 18.74
N ALA A 148 -12.23 3.94 17.65
CA ALA A 148 -13.67 3.74 17.72
C ALA A 148 -14.04 2.34 18.23
N GLU A 149 -13.35 1.28 17.76
CA GLU A 149 -13.51 -0.08 18.30
C GLU A 149 -13.12 -0.19 19.78
N MET A 150 -12.08 0.54 20.20
CA MET A 150 -11.67 0.57 21.61
C MET A 150 -12.64 1.37 22.48
N GLU A 151 -13.16 2.48 22.00
CA GLU A 151 -14.21 3.25 22.68
C GLU A 151 -15.48 2.41 22.86
N GLU A 152 -15.91 1.70 21.81
CA GLU A 152 -17.06 0.80 21.87
C GLU A 152 -16.82 -0.42 22.77
N LYS A 153 -15.61 -0.99 22.75
CA LYS A 153 -15.27 -2.18 23.53
C LYS A 153 -15.04 -1.89 25.01
N TYR A 154 -14.57 -0.72 25.33
CA TYR A 154 -14.23 -0.38 26.72
C TYR A 154 -15.24 0.55 27.35
N ASP A 155 -16.35 0.88 26.63
CA ASP A 155 -17.42 1.75 27.09
C ASP A 155 -16.94 2.64 28.26
N LEU A 156 -16.01 3.51 27.94
CA LEU A 156 -15.54 4.50 28.88
C LEU A 156 -16.67 5.50 29.09
N VAL A 157 -17.77 4.96 29.62
CA VAL A 157 -18.72 5.76 30.35
C VAL A 157 -17.93 6.40 31.47
N THR A 158 -17.42 7.57 31.21
CA THR A 158 -17.20 8.54 32.25
C THR A 158 -18.56 8.79 32.86
N GLY A 159 -18.94 7.92 33.77
CA GLY A 159 -19.90 8.25 34.78
C GLY A 159 -19.33 9.46 35.47
N ALA A 160 -19.78 10.61 35.03
CA ALA A 160 -19.69 11.83 35.75
C ALA A 160 -20.61 11.66 36.97
N GLU A 161 -20.07 11.05 38.00
CA GLU A 161 -20.64 11.19 39.33
C GLU A 161 -19.62 11.90 40.21
N GLY A 162 -19.99 13.08 40.54
CA GLY A 162 -19.49 14.05 41.44
C GLY A 162 -18.62 13.51 42.58
N PHE A 163 -17.48 14.12 42.68
CA PHE A 163 -16.87 14.29 44.00
C PHE A 163 -17.05 15.76 44.38
N GLY A 164 -18.05 15.95 45.27
CA GLY A 164 -18.29 17.18 45.98
C GLY A 164 -17.12 17.51 46.89
N GLU A 165 -16.93 18.76 46.93
CA GLU A 165 -16.30 19.65 47.85
C GLU A 165 -16.46 19.20 49.31
N GLU A 166 -15.37 19.26 50.08
CA GLU A 166 -15.24 19.90 51.39
C GLU A 166 -14.02 19.35 52.13
N GLY A 167 -13.26 20.29 52.73
CA GLY A 167 -12.31 19.98 53.78
C GLY A 167 -11.12 20.92 53.86
N GLU A 168 -11.33 22.04 54.51
CA GLU A 168 -10.36 22.99 55.06
C GLU A 168 -9.29 22.36 55.90
N GLY A 169 -8.12 23.01 56.01
CA GLY A 169 -7.22 22.86 57.16
C GLY A 169 -5.73 23.07 56.87
N GLU A 170 -5.28 24.31 56.95
CA GLU A 170 -4.22 24.90 57.77
C GLU A 170 -2.86 24.16 57.82
N GLU A 171 -1.86 24.86 57.39
CA GLU A 171 -0.84 25.69 58.04
C GLU A 171 0.44 24.99 58.47
N SER A 172 1.49 25.77 58.28
CA SER A 172 2.87 25.79 58.86
C SER A 172 3.87 24.91 58.08
N GLY A 173 5.01 25.39 57.66
CA GLY A 173 5.85 26.52 58.07
C GLY A 173 7.29 26.05 58.01
N GLU A 174 8.15 26.96 57.58
CA GLU A 174 9.61 27.00 57.81
C GLU A 174 10.49 26.04 56.98
N ASP A 175 11.31 26.53 56.11
CA ASP A 175 12.45 27.50 56.17
C ASP A 175 13.81 26.75 56.18
N LEU A 176 14.73 27.39 55.53
CA LEU A 176 16.18 27.30 55.49
C LEU A 176 16.79 26.59 54.28
N ALA A 177 17.24 27.38 53.31
CA ALA A 177 18.49 28.16 53.24
C ALA A 177 19.77 27.33 53.10
N GLY A 178 20.55 27.76 52.15
CA GLY A 178 22.00 27.60 52.16
C GLY A 178 22.52 26.93 50.88
N GLU A 179 22.96 27.76 50.05
CA GLU A 179 24.33 28.26 49.77
C GLU A 179 25.17 27.30 48.94
N GLU A 180 25.43 27.83 47.78
CA GLU A 180 26.72 28.32 47.23
C GLU A 180 27.75 27.21 46.96
N ALA A 181 28.24 27.23 45.85
CA ALA A 181 29.25 27.94 45.07
C ALA A 181 30.37 27.02 44.56
N ASN A 182 30.74 27.37 43.43
CA ASN A 182 32.12 27.64 42.91
C ASN A 182 32.74 26.56 42.04
N GLU A 183 32.89 26.99 40.79
CA GLU A 183 34.15 27.34 40.10
C GLU A 183 35.19 26.21 40.06
N GLU A 184 35.87 25.94 39.07
CA GLU A 184 36.58 26.67 38.03
C GLU A 184 37.37 25.67 37.16
N SER A 185 37.47 26.01 35.94
CA SER A 185 38.66 26.07 35.08
C SER A 185 39.44 24.80 34.74
N ALA A 186 39.54 24.66 33.49
CA ALA A 186 40.64 24.99 32.59
C ALA A 186 41.60 23.86 32.23
N GLU A 187 41.76 23.82 30.94
CA GLU A 187 42.96 23.74 30.10
C GLU A 187 43.73 22.42 29.94
N GLU A 188 43.86 22.23 28.65
CA GLU A 188 45.05 21.84 27.87
C GLU A 188 45.75 20.50 28.17
N ILE A 189 45.77 19.66 27.21
CA ILE A 189 46.86 19.56 26.19
C ILE A 189 46.33 18.76 25.04
#